data_21866c739c7d54adaccecdfc3e9d9ed9
#
_entry.id   21866c739c7d54adaccecdfc3e9d9ed9
#
_cell.length_a   1.000
_cell.length_b   1.000
_cell.length_c   1.000
_cell.angle_alpha   90.00
_cell.angle_beta   90.00
_cell.angle_gamma   90.00
#
_symmetry.space_group_name_H-M   'P 1'
#
loop_
_entity.id
_entity.type
_entity.pdbx_description
1 polymer ?
#
loop_
_entity_poly.entity_id
_entity_poly.type
_entity_poly.pdbx_seq_one_letter_code
_entity_poly.pdbx_strand_id
1 'polypeptide(L)'
;MVFCKEKRNFAASKRKALVMKAYQPYGITEKDYRQAQPLIDAAQAFAQTSYQTIYIIDYFSDRFLYVSDNPIFRCGRTIEEIMAEGYAFFVGNTTEEEAPLLAEIHEASLAALGEVAMEEKRRSLVSYDFHLVTDRRRLLVNHKLTPLALDGSGKVWLALCVASFSARREMGHVQFYQLLTKKFSEYSIAEHRWVERKEMLMKPEEKEMLVLSSRGYSVGEIAEKMHKSVDTVKLYRKQLFDKLDACNITEAMAYAVNYGLL
;
A
#
# COMPACT_ATOMS: atom_id res chain seq x y z
N MET A 1 -11.89 10.69 28.66
CA MET A 1 -11.12 10.81 27.41
C MET A 1 -9.64 10.45 27.55
N VAL A 2 -8.94 10.87 28.60
CA VAL A 2 -7.50 10.59 28.82
C VAL A 2 -7.24 9.08 29.07
N PHE A 3 -8.04 8.42 29.88
CA PHE A 3 -7.92 6.98 30.21
C PHE A 3 -8.05 6.02 29.01
N CYS A 4 -8.79 6.42 27.99
CA CYS A 4 -8.96 5.60 26.79
C CYS A 4 -7.72 5.72 25.85
N LYS A 5 -7.06 6.89 25.85
CA LYS A 5 -5.81 7.13 25.10
C LYS A 5 -4.64 6.33 25.70
N GLU A 6 -4.51 6.28 27.02
CA GLU A 6 -3.43 5.54 27.70
C GLU A 6 -3.54 4.02 27.49
N LYS A 7 -4.74 3.44 27.56
CA LYS A 7 -4.94 2.01 27.27
C LYS A 7 -4.64 1.65 25.82
N ARG A 8 -5.01 2.49 24.86
CA ARG A 8 -4.67 2.29 23.43
C ARG A 8 -3.16 2.34 23.21
N ASN A 9 -2.46 3.32 23.79
CA ASN A 9 -1.00 3.44 23.65
C ASN A 9 -0.25 2.26 24.30
N PHE A 10 -0.71 1.72 25.43
CA PHE A 10 -0.08 0.58 26.08
C PHE A 10 -0.28 -0.74 25.33
N ALA A 11 -1.46 -0.96 24.74
CA ALA A 11 -1.73 -2.12 23.91
C ALA A 11 -0.95 -2.05 22.57
N ALA A 12 -0.90 -0.87 21.97
CA ALA A 12 -0.12 -0.61 20.75
C ALA A 12 1.38 -0.82 20.98
N SER A 13 1.92 -0.35 22.11
CA SER A 13 3.33 -0.51 22.48
C SER A 13 3.73 -1.97 22.70
N LYS A 14 2.89 -2.79 23.35
CA LYS A 14 3.14 -4.22 23.51
C LYS A 14 3.07 -5.00 22.19
N ARG A 15 2.12 -4.63 21.30
CA ARG A 15 1.98 -5.24 19.97
C ARG A 15 3.13 -4.82 19.05
N LYS A 16 3.58 -3.56 19.13
CA LYS A 16 4.77 -3.04 18.47
C LYS A 16 6.00 -3.90 18.75
N ALA A 17 6.25 -4.24 20.01
CA ALA A 17 7.40 -5.05 20.42
C ALA A 17 7.35 -6.48 19.86
N LEU A 18 6.17 -7.02 19.51
CA LEU A 18 6.02 -8.38 18.99
C LEU A 18 6.32 -8.45 17.49
N VAL A 19 5.82 -7.48 16.72
CA VAL A 19 5.91 -7.45 15.24
C VAL A 19 7.32 -7.12 14.74
N MET A 20 8.05 -6.24 15.44
CA MET A 20 9.33 -5.72 14.95
C MET A 20 10.56 -6.54 15.39
N LYS A 21 10.45 -7.37 16.43
CA LYS A 21 11.60 -8.14 16.97
C LYS A 21 12.12 -9.23 16.03
N ALA A 22 11.29 -9.82 15.19
CA ALA A 22 11.66 -10.94 14.32
C ALA A 22 12.44 -10.48 13.07
N TYR A 23 12.28 -9.23 12.64
CA TYR A 23 12.83 -8.73 11.37
C TYR A 23 13.73 -7.50 11.57
N GLN A 24 14.58 -7.46 12.56
CA GLN A 24 15.41 -6.28 12.80
C GLN A 24 16.65 -6.28 11.90
N PRO A 25 16.85 -5.25 11.05
CA PRO A 25 18.13 -5.01 10.36
C PRO A 25 19.24 -4.76 11.38
N TYR A 26 20.50 -4.94 10.98
CA TYR A 26 21.63 -4.69 11.87
C TYR A 26 22.78 -4.00 11.15
N GLY A 27 23.71 -3.45 11.94
CA GLY A 27 24.95 -2.87 11.41
C GLY A 27 24.77 -1.51 10.72
N ILE A 28 23.61 -0.84 10.92
CA ILE A 28 23.36 0.48 10.37
C ILE A 28 24.11 1.55 11.17
N THR A 29 24.82 2.40 10.46
CA THR A 29 25.70 3.44 11.02
C THR A 29 25.25 4.84 10.59
N GLU A 30 25.81 5.87 11.26
CA GLU A 30 25.60 7.26 10.84
C GLU A 30 26.01 7.54 9.39
N LYS A 31 27.00 6.80 8.88
CA LYS A 31 27.40 6.90 7.46
C LYS A 31 26.29 6.44 6.54
N ASP A 32 25.60 5.36 6.89
CA ASP A 32 24.49 4.82 6.10
C ASP A 32 23.31 5.81 6.07
N TYR A 33 22.98 6.44 7.21
CA TYR A 33 21.98 7.50 7.25
C TYR A 33 22.33 8.69 6.36
N ARG A 34 23.58 9.13 6.36
CA ARG A 34 24.05 10.21 5.47
C ARG A 34 23.93 9.81 3.99
N GLN A 35 24.23 8.57 3.65
CA GLN A 35 24.06 8.04 2.29
C GLN A 35 22.59 7.89 1.87
N ALA A 36 21.68 7.69 2.82
CA ALA A 36 20.25 7.60 2.57
C ALA A 36 19.57 8.97 2.44
N GLN A 37 20.20 10.07 2.84
CA GLN A 37 19.59 11.41 2.80
C GLN A 37 19.04 11.79 1.41
N PRO A 38 19.73 11.55 0.27
CA PRO A 38 19.16 11.84 -1.05
C PRO A 38 17.87 11.09 -1.37
N LEU A 39 17.66 9.89 -0.78
CA LEU A 39 16.42 9.13 -0.93
C LEU A 39 15.26 9.80 -0.19
N ILE A 40 15.54 10.36 0.99
CA ILE A 40 14.56 11.10 1.79
C ILE A 40 14.19 12.40 1.07
N ASP A 41 15.16 13.13 0.54
CA ASP A 41 14.95 14.36 -0.20
C ASP A 41 14.11 14.11 -1.47
N ALA A 42 14.38 13.02 -2.19
CA ALA A 42 13.60 12.60 -3.35
C ALA A 42 12.14 12.25 -2.98
N ALA A 43 11.93 11.52 -1.87
CA ALA A 43 10.58 11.20 -1.39
C ALA A 43 9.82 12.47 -0.97
N GLN A 44 10.49 13.43 -0.33
CA GLN A 44 9.93 14.72 0.03
C GLN A 44 9.52 15.53 -1.22
N ALA A 45 10.38 15.58 -2.24
CA ALA A 45 10.07 16.25 -3.50
C ALA A 45 8.87 15.59 -4.22
N PHE A 46 8.84 14.26 -4.26
CA PHE A 46 7.73 13.52 -4.86
C PHE A 46 6.41 13.76 -4.11
N ALA A 47 6.44 13.85 -2.79
CA ALA A 47 5.26 14.10 -1.98
C ALA A 47 4.56 15.42 -2.32
N GLN A 48 5.30 16.44 -2.79
CA GLN A 48 4.74 17.73 -3.21
C GLN A 48 3.90 17.62 -4.50
N THR A 49 4.10 16.58 -5.28
CA THR A 49 3.38 16.33 -6.55
C THR A 49 2.22 15.34 -6.38
N SER A 50 2.01 14.83 -5.17
CA SER A 50 1.05 13.77 -4.88
C SER A 50 0.05 14.20 -3.80
N TYR A 51 -1.21 13.77 -3.95
CA TYR A 51 -2.24 13.92 -2.91
C TYR A 51 -2.23 12.74 -1.91
N GLN A 52 -1.31 11.80 -2.07
CA GLN A 52 -1.14 10.64 -1.21
C GLN A 52 -0.25 11.00 -0.02
N THR A 53 -0.36 10.24 1.06
CA THR A 53 0.60 10.34 2.15
C THR A 53 1.79 9.45 1.84
N ILE A 54 2.97 10.05 1.81
CA ILE A 54 4.25 9.37 1.55
C ILE A 54 5.06 9.40 2.84
N TYR A 55 5.64 8.27 3.20
CA TYR A 55 6.50 8.16 4.37
C TYR A 55 7.59 7.12 4.20
N ILE A 56 8.64 7.23 4.97
CA ILE A 56 9.77 6.30 4.99
C ILE A 56 9.85 5.66 6.36
N ILE A 57 9.68 4.33 6.41
CA ILE A 57 9.90 3.53 7.62
C ILE A 57 11.38 3.19 7.72
N ASP A 58 11.94 3.40 8.91
CA ASP A 58 13.24 2.88 9.34
C ASP A 58 13.03 1.69 10.27
N TYR A 59 13.25 0.49 9.76
CA TYR A 59 13.10 -0.74 10.52
C TYR A 59 14.22 -0.97 11.54
N PHE A 60 15.36 -0.27 11.41
CA PHE A 60 16.45 -0.36 12.36
C PHE A 60 16.15 0.42 13.64
N SER A 61 15.65 1.64 13.52
CA SER A 61 15.31 2.50 14.66
C SER A 61 13.84 2.47 15.05
N ASP A 62 13.00 1.72 14.32
CA ASP A 62 11.57 1.56 14.52
C ASP A 62 10.80 2.90 14.57
N ARG A 63 11.11 3.80 13.63
CA ARG A 63 10.50 5.12 13.50
C ARG A 63 10.32 5.50 12.03
N PHE A 64 9.64 6.61 11.76
CA PHE A 64 9.66 7.20 10.44
C PHE A 64 10.81 8.18 10.30
N LEU A 65 11.51 8.16 9.15
CA LEU A 65 12.49 9.18 8.78
C LEU A 65 11.86 10.36 8.05
N TYR A 66 10.72 10.14 7.42
CA TYR A 66 9.95 11.15 6.72
C TYR A 66 8.47 10.79 6.73
N VAL A 67 7.60 11.79 6.88
CA VAL A 67 6.15 11.70 6.70
C VAL A 67 5.68 12.97 6.01
N SER A 68 5.00 12.86 4.88
CA SER A 68 4.40 14.01 4.19
C SER A 68 3.21 14.56 4.98
N ASP A 69 3.06 15.88 4.96
CA ASP A 69 1.95 16.53 5.68
C ASP A 69 0.64 16.40 4.89
N ASN A 70 -0.16 15.39 5.26
CA ASN A 70 -1.51 15.21 4.76
C ASN A 70 -2.50 15.17 5.93
N PRO A 71 -3.30 16.21 6.16
CA PRO A 71 -4.21 16.32 7.31
C PRO A 71 -5.22 15.16 7.42
N ILE A 72 -5.60 14.53 6.29
CA ILE A 72 -6.58 13.44 6.25
C ILE A 72 -6.03 12.19 6.96
N PHE A 73 -4.73 11.92 6.82
CA PHE A 73 -4.09 10.70 7.31
C PHE A 73 -3.38 10.89 8.67
N ARG A 74 -3.37 12.09 9.23
CA ARG A 74 -2.70 12.38 10.51
C ARG A 74 -3.45 11.90 11.76
N CYS A 75 -4.72 11.52 11.65
CA CYS A 75 -5.54 11.07 12.78
C CYS A 75 -5.51 12.03 13.99
N GLY A 76 -5.46 13.35 13.72
CA GLY A 76 -5.39 14.37 14.79
C GLY A 76 -4.03 14.51 15.48
N ARG A 77 -2.97 13.89 14.95
CA ARG A 77 -1.59 13.96 15.47
C ARG A 77 -0.77 15.03 14.76
N THR A 78 0.31 15.49 15.38
CA THR A 78 1.36 16.26 14.69
C THR A 78 2.28 15.35 13.90
N ILE A 79 3.04 15.92 12.96
CA ILE A 79 4.03 15.14 12.18
C ILE A 79 5.11 14.57 13.10
N GLU A 80 5.55 15.33 14.08
CA GLU A 80 6.56 14.91 15.07
C GLU A 80 6.09 13.72 15.91
N GLU A 81 4.83 13.72 16.34
CA GLU A 81 4.22 12.58 17.04
C GLU A 81 4.18 11.33 16.15
N ILE A 82 3.76 11.46 14.89
CA ILE A 82 3.70 10.35 13.93
C ILE A 82 5.09 9.79 13.67
N MET A 83 6.08 10.65 13.44
CA MET A 83 7.47 10.25 13.22
C MET A 83 8.04 9.46 14.39
N ALA A 84 7.74 9.89 15.62
CA ALA A 84 8.21 9.22 16.84
C ALA A 84 7.49 7.89 17.09
N GLU A 85 6.19 7.78 16.73
CA GLU A 85 5.41 6.55 16.90
C GLU A 85 5.82 5.45 15.92
N GLY A 86 6.35 5.82 14.74
CA GLY A 86 6.70 4.86 13.69
C GLY A 86 5.50 4.00 13.27
N TYR A 87 5.74 2.71 12.96
CA TYR A 87 4.66 1.81 12.53
C TYR A 87 3.53 1.63 13.57
N ALA A 88 3.82 1.85 14.87
CA ALA A 88 2.80 1.80 15.91
C ALA A 88 1.69 2.83 15.71
N PHE A 89 1.94 3.91 14.96
CA PHE A 89 0.91 4.87 14.56
C PHE A 89 -0.24 4.18 13.82
N PHE A 90 0.04 3.33 12.85
CA PHE A 90 -1.02 2.64 12.09
C PHE A 90 -1.76 1.62 12.95
N VAL A 91 -1.02 0.80 13.71
CA VAL A 91 -1.62 -0.19 14.62
C VAL A 91 -2.49 0.47 15.69
N GLY A 92 -2.10 1.65 16.16
CA GLY A 92 -2.84 2.42 17.17
C GLY A 92 -4.05 3.19 16.61
N ASN A 93 -4.09 3.42 15.30
CA ASN A 93 -5.15 4.15 14.61
C ASN A 93 -5.92 3.28 13.60
N THR A 94 -5.95 1.96 13.79
CA THR A 94 -6.86 1.03 13.11
C THR A 94 -7.94 0.51 14.06
N THR A 95 -8.89 -0.29 13.57
CA THR A 95 -9.91 -0.90 14.44
C THR A 95 -9.30 -1.97 15.34
N GLU A 96 -9.95 -2.27 16.47
CA GLU A 96 -9.47 -3.30 17.41
C GLU A 96 -9.47 -4.69 16.74
N GLU A 97 -10.43 -4.95 15.85
CA GLU A 97 -10.52 -6.19 15.09
C GLU A 97 -9.41 -6.31 14.04
N GLU A 98 -9.05 -5.20 13.39
CA GLU A 98 -8.07 -5.20 12.31
C GLU A 98 -6.61 -5.10 12.80
N ALA A 99 -6.37 -4.61 14.00
CA ALA A 99 -5.02 -4.39 14.50
C ALA A 99 -4.15 -5.68 14.55
N PRO A 100 -4.66 -6.85 14.97
CA PRO A 100 -3.89 -8.11 14.91
C PRO A 100 -3.58 -8.51 13.47
N LEU A 101 -4.55 -8.36 12.56
CA LEU A 101 -4.41 -8.71 11.16
C LEU A 101 -3.41 -7.78 10.46
N LEU A 102 -3.45 -6.47 10.74
CA LEU A 102 -2.47 -5.54 10.20
C LEU A 102 -1.04 -5.90 10.62
N ALA A 103 -0.85 -6.34 11.86
CA ALA A 103 0.44 -6.82 12.34
C ALA A 103 0.87 -8.10 11.61
N GLU A 104 -0.03 -9.05 11.42
CA GLU A 104 0.22 -10.29 10.67
C GLU A 104 0.58 -10.01 9.20
N ILE A 105 -0.19 -9.14 8.52
CA ILE A 105 0.08 -8.74 7.14
C ILE A 105 1.48 -8.13 7.03
N HIS A 106 1.85 -7.27 7.96
CA HIS A 106 3.16 -6.64 7.95
C HIS A 106 4.30 -7.65 8.12
N GLU A 107 4.16 -8.58 9.07
CA GLU A 107 5.14 -9.64 9.31
C GLU A 107 5.25 -10.58 8.10
N ALA A 108 4.12 -11.05 7.57
CA ALA A 108 4.08 -11.89 6.37
C ALA A 108 4.70 -11.20 5.15
N SER A 109 4.51 -9.88 5.01
CA SER A 109 5.10 -9.09 3.93
C SER A 109 6.61 -8.99 4.04
N LEU A 110 7.14 -8.72 5.23
CA LEU A 110 8.59 -8.68 5.47
C LEU A 110 9.23 -10.06 5.31
N ALA A 111 8.56 -11.13 5.73
CA ALA A 111 9.01 -12.50 5.54
C ALA A 111 9.09 -12.84 4.04
N ALA A 112 8.04 -12.55 3.26
CA ALA A 112 8.03 -12.76 1.82
C ALA A 112 9.14 -11.98 1.11
N LEU A 113 9.35 -10.72 1.50
CA LEU A 113 10.49 -9.91 1.01
C LEU A 113 11.83 -10.55 1.41
N GLY A 114 11.92 -11.24 2.53
CA GLY A 114 13.11 -11.98 2.95
C GLY A 114 13.50 -13.09 1.98
N GLU A 115 12.53 -13.79 1.43
CA GLU A 115 12.69 -14.99 0.60
C GLU A 115 13.09 -14.68 -0.87
N VAL A 116 12.93 -13.44 -1.35
CA VAL A 116 13.28 -13.10 -2.74
C VAL A 116 14.73 -12.63 -2.86
N ALA A 117 15.29 -12.80 -4.07
CA ALA A 117 16.65 -12.33 -4.38
C ALA A 117 16.79 -10.82 -4.16
N MET A 118 17.98 -10.36 -3.81
CA MET A 118 18.24 -8.96 -3.46
C MET A 118 17.84 -7.97 -4.56
N GLU A 119 18.07 -8.34 -5.82
CA GLU A 119 17.70 -7.50 -6.98
C GLU A 119 16.18 -7.40 -7.14
N GLU A 120 15.46 -8.51 -6.98
CA GLU A 120 14.01 -8.56 -7.00
C GLU A 120 13.41 -7.80 -5.82
N LYS A 121 14.01 -7.92 -4.63
CA LYS A 121 13.55 -7.25 -3.41
C LYS A 121 13.41 -5.73 -3.62
N ARG A 122 14.37 -5.10 -4.27
CA ARG A 122 14.36 -3.65 -4.61
C ARG A 122 13.29 -3.27 -5.64
N ARG A 123 12.72 -4.25 -6.33
CA ARG A 123 11.66 -4.10 -7.34
C ARG A 123 10.38 -4.82 -6.94
N SER A 124 10.21 -5.03 -5.65
CA SER A 124 9.00 -5.64 -5.10
C SER A 124 8.09 -4.57 -4.51
N LEU A 125 6.80 -4.82 -4.58
CA LEU A 125 5.75 -3.98 -4.03
C LEU A 125 4.79 -4.86 -3.23
N VAL A 126 4.53 -4.49 -1.98
CA VAL A 126 3.42 -5.03 -1.19
C VAL A 126 2.31 -4.00 -1.16
N SER A 127 1.07 -4.44 -1.35
CA SER A 127 -0.13 -3.59 -1.26
C SER A 127 -1.19 -4.28 -0.41
N TYR A 128 -1.88 -3.54 0.44
CA TYR A 128 -3.01 -4.03 1.24
C TYR A 128 -3.92 -2.90 1.67
N ASP A 129 -5.15 -3.26 2.08
CA ASP A 129 -6.17 -2.31 2.49
C ASP A 129 -6.51 -2.51 3.97
N PHE A 130 -6.66 -1.42 4.71
CA PHE A 130 -7.08 -1.43 6.11
C PHE A 130 -7.81 -0.13 6.48
N HIS A 131 -8.52 -0.14 7.61
CA HIS A 131 -9.19 1.06 8.08
C HIS A 131 -8.30 1.91 8.99
N LEU A 132 -8.10 3.16 8.58
CA LEU A 132 -7.52 4.19 9.43
C LEU A 132 -8.65 4.89 10.18
N VAL A 133 -8.57 4.87 11.51
CA VAL A 133 -9.59 5.44 12.40
C VAL A 133 -9.12 6.79 12.92
N THR A 134 -9.87 7.82 12.60
CA THR A 134 -9.71 9.16 13.16
C THR A 134 -10.77 9.40 14.23
N ASP A 135 -10.71 10.52 14.96
CA ASP A 135 -11.72 10.88 15.97
C ASP A 135 -13.14 10.99 15.39
N ARG A 136 -13.27 11.17 14.07
CA ARG A 136 -14.54 11.48 13.39
C ARG A 136 -14.88 10.51 12.27
N ARG A 137 -13.94 9.70 11.77
CA ARG A 137 -14.11 8.92 10.55
C ARG A 137 -13.38 7.60 10.63
N ARG A 138 -13.93 6.62 9.94
CA ARG A 138 -13.26 5.37 9.57
C ARG A 138 -13.02 5.45 8.07
N LEU A 139 -11.76 5.46 7.66
CA LEU A 139 -11.34 5.61 6.27
C LEU A 139 -10.69 4.31 5.81
N LEU A 140 -11.21 3.71 4.75
CA LEU A 140 -10.53 2.59 4.11
C LEU A 140 -9.39 3.15 3.26
N VAL A 141 -8.17 2.75 3.60
CA VAL A 141 -6.95 3.20 2.93
C VAL A 141 -6.24 2.03 2.28
N ASN A 142 -5.65 2.28 1.12
CA ASN A 142 -4.70 1.39 0.49
C ASN A 142 -3.30 1.80 0.91
N HIS A 143 -2.55 0.83 1.40
CA HIS A 143 -1.16 0.98 1.81
C HIS A 143 -0.26 0.23 0.84
N LYS A 144 0.77 0.90 0.36
CA LYS A 144 1.81 0.31 -0.49
C LYS A 144 3.16 0.45 0.20
N LEU A 145 3.98 -0.58 0.08
CA LEU A 145 5.33 -0.64 0.63
C LEU A 145 6.29 -1.19 -0.42
N THR A 146 7.39 -0.49 -0.64
CA THR A 146 8.51 -0.95 -1.46
C THR A 146 9.84 -0.75 -0.72
N PRO A 147 10.77 -1.71 -0.77
CA PRO A 147 12.09 -1.54 -0.18
C PRO A 147 12.86 -0.39 -0.83
N LEU A 148 13.35 0.53 -0.01
CA LEU A 148 14.13 1.69 -0.44
C LEU A 148 15.65 1.45 -0.23
N ALA A 149 16.01 0.88 0.93
CA ALA A 149 17.37 0.48 1.24
C ALA A 149 17.42 -0.85 2.00
N LEU A 150 18.49 -1.60 1.81
CA LEU A 150 18.74 -2.88 2.47
C LEU A 150 19.98 -2.75 3.35
N ASP A 151 20.03 -3.52 4.45
CA ASP A 151 21.25 -3.68 5.25
C ASP A 151 22.27 -4.59 4.55
N GLY A 152 23.45 -4.77 5.18
CA GLY A 152 24.51 -5.63 4.65
C GLY A 152 24.16 -7.11 4.51
N SER A 153 23.08 -7.57 5.15
CA SER A 153 22.56 -8.94 5.04
C SER A 153 21.42 -9.08 4.00
N GLY A 154 21.00 -7.98 3.41
CA GLY A 154 19.88 -7.96 2.45
C GLY A 154 18.49 -7.87 3.10
N LYS A 155 18.40 -7.57 4.41
CA LYS A 155 17.13 -7.21 5.04
C LYS A 155 16.74 -5.79 4.67
N VAL A 156 15.42 -5.53 4.59
CA VAL A 156 14.91 -4.17 4.34
C VAL A 156 15.24 -3.30 5.55
N TRP A 157 16.07 -2.30 5.34
CA TRP A 157 16.37 -1.27 6.32
C TRP A 157 15.39 -0.11 6.22
N LEU A 158 15.25 0.46 5.02
CA LEU A 158 14.28 1.52 4.75
C LEU A 158 13.24 1.04 3.76
N ALA A 159 11.98 1.37 4.00
CA ALA A 159 10.90 1.18 3.05
C ALA A 159 10.20 2.51 2.74
N LEU A 160 9.96 2.77 1.45
CA LEU A 160 9.07 3.81 0.99
C LEU A 160 7.65 3.30 1.04
N CYS A 161 6.78 4.05 1.69
CA CYS A 161 5.39 3.72 1.85
C CYS A 161 4.50 4.82 1.30
N VAL A 162 3.36 4.42 0.74
CA VAL A 162 2.33 5.32 0.22
C VAL A 162 0.99 4.89 0.79
N ALA A 163 0.29 5.82 1.44
CA ALA A 163 -1.09 5.64 1.88
C ALA A 163 -2.03 6.53 1.05
N SER A 164 -3.07 5.94 0.51
CA SER A 164 -4.10 6.61 -0.29
C SER A 164 -5.48 6.08 0.08
N PHE A 165 -6.55 6.71 -0.41
CA PHE A 165 -7.88 6.11 -0.32
C PHE A 165 -7.90 4.78 -1.06
N SER A 166 -8.50 3.76 -0.46
CA SER A 166 -8.71 2.49 -1.14
C SER A 166 -9.80 2.63 -2.21
N ALA A 167 -9.59 1.95 -3.34
CA ALA A 167 -10.64 1.73 -4.34
C ALA A 167 -11.55 0.54 -4.00
N ARG A 168 -11.19 -0.23 -2.96
CA ARG A 168 -11.95 -1.38 -2.46
C ARG A 168 -13.02 -0.96 -1.46
N ARG A 169 -13.88 -1.90 -1.11
CA ARG A 169 -14.96 -1.70 -0.13
C ARG A 169 -14.65 -2.32 1.23
N GLU A 170 -13.73 -3.28 1.23
CA GLU A 170 -13.36 -4.07 2.40
C GLU A 170 -11.86 -4.05 2.61
N MET A 171 -11.43 -4.31 3.83
CA MET A 171 -10.04 -4.43 4.20
C MET A 171 -9.43 -5.75 3.70
N GLY A 172 -8.11 -5.86 3.76
CA GLY A 172 -7.35 -7.03 3.31
C GLY A 172 -6.74 -6.82 1.94
N HIS A 173 -7.10 -7.64 0.94
CA HIS A 173 -6.55 -7.57 -0.43
C HIS A 173 -5.02 -7.45 -0.43
N VAL A 174 -4.37 -8.33 0.36
CA VAL A 174 -2.92 -8.29 0.56
C VAL A 174 -2.22 -8.89 -0.65
N GLN A 175 -1.41 -8.11 -1.33
CA GLN A 175 -0.82 -8.44 -2.61
C GLN A 175 0.69 -8.19 -2.60
N PHE A 176 1.43 -9.12 -3.18
CA PHE A 176 2.87 -9.04 -3.35
C PHE A 176 3.25 -9.16 -4.82
N TYR A 177 3.83 -8.10 -5.35
CA TYR A 177 4.30 -8.01 -6.73
C TYR A 177 5.82 -8.08 -6.77
N GLN A 178 6.34 -8.96 -7.62
CA GLN A 178 7.75 -9.09 -7.96
C GLN A 178 7.93 -8.60 -9.40
N LEU A 179 8.30 -7.33 -9.55
CA LEU A 179 8.25 -6.63 -10.84
C LEU A 179 9.31 -7.12 -11.86
N LEU A 180 10.42 -7.68 -11.39
CA LEU A 180 11.47 -8.21 -12.25
C LEU A 180 11.08 -9.57 -12.84
N THR A 181 10.59 -10.46 -11.99
CA THR A 181 10.16 -11.82 -12.36
C THR A 181 8.70 -11.88 -12.83
N LYS A 182 7.96 -10.76 -12.73
CA LYS A 182 6.53 -10.65 -13.05
C LYS A 182 5.66 -11.65 -12.28
N LYS A 183 6.05 -11.97 -11.06
CA LYS A 183 5.27 -12.80 -10.16
C LYS A 183 4.31 -11.96 -9.34
N PHE A 184 3.14 -12.52 -9.12
CA PHE A 184 2.08 -11.93 -8.32
C PHE A 184 1.55 -12.97 -7.34
N SER A 185 1.44 -12.61 -6.07
CA SER A 185 0.89 -13.46 -5.02
C SER A 185 -0.10 -12.67 -4.16
N GLU A 186 -1.12 -13.35 -3.69
CA GLU A 186 -2.08 -12.85 -2.71
C GLU A 186 -1.93 -13.59 -1.40
N TYR A 187 -1.99 -12.87 -0.29
CA TYR A 187 -1.98 -13.47 1.03
C TYR A 187 -3.41 -13.88 1.42
N SER A 188 -3.62 -15.18 1.59
CA SER A 188 -4.87 -15.73 2.12
C SER A 188 -4.91 -15.52 3.64
N ILE A 189 -5.75 -14.59 4.09
CA ILE A 189 -5.96 -14.32 5.52
C ILE A 189 -6.53 -15.54 6.22
N ALA A 190 -7.40 -16.31 5.57
CA ALA A 190 -8.02 -17.52 6.13
C ALA A 190 -7.04 -18.69 6.27
N GLU A 191 -6.03 -18.78 5.38
CA GLU A 191 -5.07 -19.88 5.35
C GLU A 191 -3.68 -19.47 5.88
N HIS A 192 -3.50 -18.20 6.23
CA HIS A 192 -2.26 -17.62 6.75
C HIS A 192 -1.04 -17.89 5.84
N ARG A 193 -1.22 -17.81 4.50
CA ARG A 193 -0.15 -18.11 3.53
C ARG A 193 -0.29 -17.31 2.25
N TRP A 194 0.83 -17.12 1.56
CA TRP A 194 0.88 -16.58 0.21
C TRP A 194 0.43 -17.63 -0.83
N VAL A 195 -0.40 -17.19 -1.76
CA VAL A 195 -0.90 -17.99 -2.89
C VAL A 195 -0.48 -17.30 -4.17
N GLU A 196 0.34 -17.96 -4.98
CA GLU A 196 0.74 -17.43 -6.29
C GLU A 196 -0.49 -17.30 -7.20
N ARG A 197 -0.61 -16.17 -7.88
CA ARG A 197 -1.69 -15.85 -8.79
C ARG A 197 -1.13 -15.51 -10.17
N LYS A 198 -1.95 -15.67 -11.19
CA LYS A 198 -1.62 -15.17 -12.52
C LYS A 198 -1.73 -13.64 -12.51
N GLU A 199 -0.75 -12.98 -13.12
CA GLU A 199 -0.79 -11.53 -13.29
C GLU A 199 -2.09 -11.14 -14.01
N MET A 200 -2.76 -10.12 -13.47
CA MET A 200 -3.96 -9.57 -14.05
C MET A 200 -3.56 -8.64 -15.20
N LEU A 201 -3.75 -9.10 -16.42
CA LEU A 201 -3.46 -8.32 -17.62
C LEU A 201 -4.75 -7.75 -18.21
N MET A 202 -4.75 -6.45 -18.48
CA MET A 202 -5.81 -5.81 -19.25
C MET A 202 -5.50 -5.87 -20.76
N LYS A 203 -6.51 -6.25 -21.55
CA LYS A 203 -6.41 -6.19 -23.00
C LYS A 203 -6.36 -4.74 -23.48
N PRO A 204 -5.74 -4.45 -24.63
CA PRO A 204 -5.71 -3.09 -25.18
C PRO A 204 -7.10 -2.46 -25.31
N GLU A 205 -8.09 -3.22 -25.72
CA GLU A 205 -9.48 -2.76 -25.88
C GLU A 205 -10.15 -2.44 -24.53
N GLU A 206 -9.83 -3.22 -23.47
CA GLU A 206 -10.31 -2.96 -22.12
C GLU A 206 -9.71 -1.65 -21.57
N LYS A 207 -8.42 -1.40 -21.82
CA LYS A 207 -7.73 -0.15 -21.45
C LYS A 207 -8.33 1.06 -22.16
N GLU A 208 -8.47 0.98 -23.47
CA GLU A 208 -9.06 2.03 -24.29
C GLU A 208 -10.49 2.37 -23.84
N MET A 209 -11.34 1.35 -23.67
CA MET A 209 -12.70 1.51 -23.16
C MET A 209 -12.72 2.17 -21.78
N LEU A 210 -11.83 1.75 -20.86
CA LEU A 210 -11.75 2.32 -19.52
C LEU A 210 -11.33 3.79 -19.55
N VAL A 211 -10.32 4.14 -20.34
CA VAL A 211 -9.85 5.53 -20.51
C VAL A 211 -10.93 6.41 -21.12
N LEU A 212 -11.64 5.96 -22.16
CA LEU A 212 -12.73 6.71 -22.77
C LEU A 212 -13.90 6.90 -21.79
N SER A 213 -14.24 5.84 -21.03
CA SER A 213 -15.29 5.92 -20.00
C SER A 213 -14.94 6.92 -18.89
N SER A 214 -13.68 6.98 -18.46
CA SER A 214 -13.23 7.92 -17.42
C SER A 214 -13.25 9.39 -17.89
N ARG A 215 -13.22 9.62 -19.21
CA ARG A 215 -13.38 10.95 -19.82
C ARG A 215 -14.85 11.35 -19.98
N GLY A 216 -15.79 10.50 -19.56
CA GLY A 216 -17.22 10.79 -19.59
C GLY A 216 -17.94 10.44 -20.89
N TYR A 217 -17.26 9.74 -21.83
CA TYR A 217 -17.94 9.29 -23.05
C TYR A 217 -19.01 8.25 -22.74
N SER A 218 -20.16 8.37 -23.39
CA SER A 218 -21.22 7.37 -23.33
C SER A 218 -20.81 6.09 -24.07
N VAL A 219 -21.48 4.98 -23.78
CA VAL A 219 -21.19 3.68 -24.43
C VAL A 219 -21.32 3.77 -25.96
N GLY A 220 -22.27 4.59 -26.49
CA GLY A 220 -22.44 4.83 -27.91
C GLY A 220 -21.24 5.54 -28.54
N GLU A 221 -20.80 6.65 -27.92
CA GLU A 221 -19.62 7.40 -28.37
C GLU A 221 -18.33 6.58 -28.28
N ILE A 222 -18.21 5.71 -27.26
CA ILE A 222 -17.06 4.78 -27.13
C ILE A 222 -17.09 3.77 -28.29
N ALA A 223 -18.27 3.24 -28.62
CA ALA A 223 -18.43 2.29 -29.73
C ALA A 223 -18.00 2.90 -31.08
N GLU A 224 -18.41 4.16 -31.32
CA GLU A 224 -17.98 4.91 -32.52
C GLU A 224 -16.45 5.11 -32.55
N LYS A 225 -15.86 5.57 -31.44
CA LYS A 225 -14.41 5.84 -31.33
C LYS A 225 -13.56 4.60 -31.47
N MET A 226 -14.00 3.48 -30.93
CA MET A 226 -13.31 2.20 -31.00
C MET A 226 -13.64 1.39 -32.28
N HIS A 227 -14.50 1.91 -33.17
CA HIS A 227 -15.02 1.19 -34.34
C HIS A 227 -15.60 -0.20 -33.99
N LYS A 228 -16.39 -0.27 -32.92
CA LYS A 228 -17.04 -1.48 -32.41
C LYS A 228 -18.55 -1.28 -32.30
N SER A 229 -19.28 -2.39 -32.13
CA SER A 229 -20.69 -2.30 -31.77
C SER A 229 -20.88 -1.90 -30.31
N VAL A 230 -22.01 -1.26 -30.00
CA VAL A 230 -22.42 -0.94 -28.62
C VAL A 230 -22.38 -2.18 -27.72
N ASP A 231 -22.81 -3.32 -28.22
CA ASP A 231 -22.84 -4.56 -27.44
C ASP A 231 -21.44 -5.11 -27.19
N THR A 232 -20.49 -4.92 -28.12
CA THR A 232 -19.07 -5.25 -27.90
C THR A 232 -18.48 -4.40 -26.78
N VAL A 233 -18.76 -3.10 -26.73
CA VAL A 233 -18.27 -2.20 -25.67
C VAL A 233 -18.88 -2.58 -24.32
N LYS A 234 -20.19 -2.89 -24.27
CA LYS A 234 -20.84 -3.42 -23.05
C LYS A 234 -20.19 -4.71 -22.56
N LEU A 235 -19.81 -5.61 -23.48
CA LEU A 235 -19.14 -6.86 -23.14
C LEU A 235 -17.74 -6.57 -22.55
N TYR A 236 -16.94 -5.69 -23.15
CA TYR A 236 -15.65 -5.29 -22.61
C TYR A 236 -15.79 -4.70 -21.20
N ARG A 237 -16.76 -3.82 -21.01
CA ARG A 237 -17.07 -3.23 -19.71
C ARG A 237 -17.40 -4.28 -18.66
N LYS A 238 -18.28 -5.23 -19.00
CA LYS A 238 -18.63 -6.33 -18.10
C LYS A 238 -17.42 -7.19 -17.75
N GLN A 239 -16.68 -7.63 -18.75
CA GLN A 239 -15.47 -8.46 -18.55
C GLN A 239 -14.43 -7.74 -17.68
N LEU A 240 -14.24 -6.43 -17.90
CA LEU A 240 -13.34 -5.63 -17.11
C LEU A 240 -13.81 -5.52 -15.65
N PHE A 241 -15.08 -5.26 -15.42
CA PHE A 241 -15.63 -5.15 -14.07
C PHE A 241 -15.54 -6.48 -13.32
N ASP A 242 -15.88 -7.59 -13.97
CA ASP A 242 -15.76 -8.93 -13.40
C ASP A 242 -14.27 -9.25 -13.08
N LYS A 243 -13.34 -8.87 -13.96
CA LYS A 243 -11.90 -9.06 -13.80
C LYS A 243 -11.32 -8.26 -12.65
N LEU A 244 -11.72 -6.98 -12.51
CA LEU A 244 -11.22 -6.07 -11.49
C LEU A 244 -12.00 -6.13 -10.18
N ASP A 245 -13.07 -6.93 -10.14
CA ASP A 245 -14.03 -6.93 -9.02
C ASP A 245 -14.50 -5.49 -8.70
N ALA A 246 -14.89 -4.76 -9.75
CA ALA A 246 -15.32 -3.37 -9.69
C ALA A 246 -16.81 -3.25 -10.03
N CYS A 247 -17.52 -2.37 -9.34
CA CYS A 247 -18.95 -2.15 -9.56
C CYS A 247 -19.26 -0.96 -10.47
N ASN A 248 -18.28 -0.11 -10.70
CA ASN A 248 -18.43 1.09 -11.53
C ASN A 248 -17.09 1.52 -12.15
N ILE A 249 -17.16 2.48 -13.08
CA ILE A 249 -16.00 2.99 -13.82
C ILE A 249 -14.97 3.65 -12.92
N THR A 250 -15.40 4.35 -11.87
CA THR A 250 -14.50 5.04 -10.95
C THR A 250 -13.67 4.04 -10.15
N GLU A 251 -14.30 2.98 -9.65
CA GLU A 251 -13.59 1.88 -8.97
C GLU A 251 -12.64 1.17 -9.92
N ALA A 252 -13.10 0.83 -11.15
CA ALA A 252 -12.27 0.18 -12.15
C ALA A 252 -11.04 1.02 -12.53
N MET A 253 -11.20 2.34 -12.69
CA MET A 253 -10.11 3.25 -13.01
C MET A 253 -9.13 3.37 -11.84
N ALA A 254 -9.63 3.59 -10.63
CA ALA A 254 -8.79 3.68 -9.43
C ALA A 254 -7.98 2.38 -9.22
N TYR A 255 -8.61 1.24 -9.46
CA TYR A 255 -7.95 -0.05 -9.40
C TYR A 255 -6.85 -0.18 -10.47
N ALA A 256 -7.20 0.10 -11.73
CA ALA A 256 -6.25 0.00 -12.84
C ALA A 256 -5.02 0.91 -12.65
N VAL A 257 -5.21 2.13 -12.13
CA VAL A 257 -4.12 3.05 -11.79
C VAL A 257 -3.29 2.53 -10.62
N ASN A 258 -3.95 2.12 -9.53
CA ASN A 258 -3.27 1.66 -8.32
C ASN A 258 -2.40 0.43 -8.56
N TYR A 259 -2.79 -0.43 -9.49
CA TYR A 259 -2.08 -1.68 -9.80
C TYR A 259 -1.26 -1.62 -11.10
N GLY A 260 -1.11 -0.43 -11.71
CA GLY A 260 -0.28 -0.25 -12.89
C GLY A 260 -0.76 -1.05 -14.10
N LEU A 261 -2.07 -1.24 -14.25
CA LEU A 261 -2.66 -2.02 -15.33
C LEU A 261 -2.91 -1.22 -16.61
N LEU A 262 -2.85 0.11 -16.52
CA LEU A 262 -3.01 1.04 -17.65
C LEU A 262 -1.74 1.19 -18.47
#